data_79f9a3f21ec465d301f9649dddf6dd11
#
_entry.id   79f9a3f21ec465d301f9649dddf6dd11
#
_cell.length_a   1.000
_cell.length_b   1.000
_cell.length_c   1.000
_cell.angle_alpha   90.00
_cell.angle_beta   90.00
_cell.angle_gamma   90.00
#
_symmetry.space_group_name_H-M   'P 1'
#
loop_
_entity.id
_entity.type
_entity.pdbx_description
1 polymer ?
#
loop_
_entity_poly.entity_id
_entity_poly.type
_entity_poly.pdbx_seq_one_letter_code
_entity_poly.pdbx_strand_id
1 'polypeptide(L)'
;MTSATAVPRATRLSSLRARRDDISRDVSRCEAHVEDLRSELALPPARPGATPPAERAMISAVRDLVEARARLAQISRELRRAQAG
;
A
#
# COMPACT_ATOMS: atom_id res chain seq x y z
N MET A 1 -6.34 -39.72 -7.95
CA MET A 1 -5.99 -39.10 -7.80
C MET A 1 -6.08 -38.00 -7.79
N THR A 2 -5.98 -37.38 -7.39
CA THR A 2 -6.27 -36.27 -7.32
C THR A 2 -5.37 -35.39 -7.18
N SER A 3 -4.94 -34.84 -7.86
CA SER A 3 -4.11 -33.84 -7.80
C SER A 3 -4.72 -32.61 -7.71
N ALA A 4 -5.68 -32.54 -7.10
CA ALA A 4 -6.43 -31.37 -7.00
C ALA A 4 -5.77 -30.22 -6.34
N THR A 5 -4.62 -30.43 -5.80
CA THR A 5 -3.95 -29.34 -5.10
C THR A 5 -3.15 -28.43 -6.01
N ALA A 6 -2.98 -28.78 -7.25
CA ALA A 6 -2.20 -27.92 -8.15
C ALA A 6 -3.09 -26.80 -8.68
N VAL A 7 -2.81 -25.58 -8.28
CA VAL A 7 -3.49 -24.43 -8.83
C VAL A 7 -2.95 -24.16 -10.22
N PRO A 8 -3.82 -24.05 -11.23
CA PRO A 8 -3.35 -23.73 -12.58
C PRO A 8 -2.57 -22.42 -12.59
N ARG A 9 -1.55 -22.36 -13.44
CA ARG A 9 -0.72 -21.17 -13.58
C ARG A 9 -1.55 -19.93 -13.89
N ALA A 10 -2.53 -20.06 -14.78
CA ALA A 10 -3.39 -18.94 -15.14
C ALA A 10 -4.17 -18.40 -13.95
N THR A 11 -4.67 -19.29 -13.08
CA THR A 11 -5.39 -18.89 -11.87
C THR A 11 -4.45 -18.21 -10.88
N ARG A 12 -3.23 -18.71 -10.75
CA ARG A 12 -2.24 -18.12 -9.87
C ARG A 12 -1.87 -16.71 -10.35
N LEU A 13 -1.63 -16.52 -11.64
CA LEU A 13 -1.31 -15.22 -12.20
C LEU A 13 -2.46 -14.24 -12.02
N SER A 14 -3.69 -14.71 -12.23
CA SER A 14 -4.88 -13.90 -12.04
C SER A 14 -5.01 -13.43 -10.59
N SER A 15 -4.79 -14.36 -9.66
CA SER A 15 -4.83 -14.07 -8.23
C SER A 15 -3.76 -13.07 -7.82
N LEU A 16 -2.55 -13.23 -8.31
CA LEU A 16 -1.44 -12.31 -8.03
C LEU A 16 -1.70 -10.92 -8.60
N ARG A 17 -2.28 -10.84 -9.80
CA ARG A 17 -2.65 -9.56 -10.40
C ARG A 17 -3.73 -8.84 -9.60
N ALA A 18 -4.72 -9.58 -9.13
CA ALA A 18 -5.79 -9.02 -8.31
C ALA A 18 -5.23 -8.49 -6.99
N ARG A 19 -4.34 -9.24 -6.37
CA ARG A 19 -3.68 -8.79 -5.13
C ARG A 19 -2.81 -7.57 -5.37
N ARG A 20 -2.08 -7.54 -6.48
CA ARG A 20 -1.28 -6.37 -6.84
C ARG A 20 -2.17 -5.14 -7.01
N ASP A 21 -3.31 -5.29 -7.68
CA ASP A 21 -4.23 -4.18 -7.90
C ASP A 21 -4.80 -3.65 -6.58
N ASP A 22 -5.15 -4.54 -5.66
CA ASP A 22 -5.64 -4.16 -4.33
C ASP A 22 -4.57 -3.40 -3.54
N ILE A 23 -3.34 -3.90 -3.57
CA ILE A 23 -2.22 -3.25 -2.86
C ILE A 23 -1.91 -1.90 -3.52
N SER A 24 -1.98 -1.83 -4.84
CA SER A 24 -1.77 -0.58 -5.58
C SER A 24 -2.80 0.48 -5.18
N ARG A 25 -4.06 0.09 -4.98
CA ARG A 25 -5.08 1.00 -4.48
C ARG A 25 -4.79 1.45 -3.06
N ASP A 26 -4.28 0.55 -2.22
CA ASP A 26 -3.86 0.91 -0.86
C ASP A 26 -2.73 1.93 -0.87
N VAL A 27 -1.74 1.75 -1.74
CA VAL A 27 -0.65 2.71 -1.91
C VAL A 27 -1.21 4.08 -2.30
N SER A 28 -2.11 4.12 -3.27
CA SER A 28 -2.72 5.38 -3.71
C SER A 28 -3.49 6.06 -2.58
N ARG A 29 -4.21 5.27 -1.80
CA ARG A 29 -4.98 5.77 -0.65
C ARG A 29 -4.06 6.34 0.42
N CYS A 30 -2.96 5.64 0.70
CA CYS A 30 -1.97 6.11 1.67
C CYS A 30 -1.28 7.38 1.18
N GLU A 31 -0.97 7.45 -0.11
CA GLU A 31 -0.37 8.66 -0.71
C GLU A 31 -1.30 9.86 -0.57
N ALA A 32 -2.59 9.67 -0.85
CA ALA A 32 -3.58 10.72 -0.73
C ALA A 32 -3.70 11.19 0.72
N HIS A 33 -3.70 10.25 1.66
CA HIS A 33 -3.78 10.58 3.07
C HIS A 33 -2.57 11.37 3.55
N VAL A 34 -1.37 10.97 3.15
CA VAL A 34 -0.14 11.72 3.45
C VAL A 34 -0.22 13.13 2.88
N GLU A 35 -0.71 13.27 1.66
CA GLU A 35 -0.83 14.58 1.03
C GLU A 35 -1.83 15.47 1.75
N ASP A 36 -2.97 14.91 2.18
CA ASP A 36 -3.96 15.64 2.96
C ASP A 36 -3.38 16.14 4.28
N LEU A 37 -2.64 15.28 4.97
CA LEU A 37 -1.99 15.66 6.23
C LEU A 37 -0.92 16.71 6.02
N ARG A 38 -0.18 16.61 4.92
CA ARG A 38 0.82 17.62 4.56
C ARG A 38 0.18 18.97 4.35
N SER A 39 -0.97 19.01 3.68
CA SER A 39 -1.73 20.23 3.48
C SER A 39 -2.22 20.82 4.80
N GLU A 40 -2.70 19.98 5.70
CA GLU A 40 -3.11 20.44 7.04
C GLU A 40 -1.95 21.03 7.82
N LEU A 41 -0.79 20.38 7.78
CA LEU A 41 0.40 20.85 8.49
C LEU A 41 0.99 22.13 7.91
N ALA A 42 0.69 22.42 6.65
CA ALA A 42 1.14 23.67 6.01
C ALA A 42 0.27 24.85 6.39
N LEU A 43 -0.91 24.60 6.97
CA LEU A 43 -1.78 25.68 7.43
C LEU A 43 -1.28 26.23 8.77
N PRO A 44 -1.42 27.51 9.05
CA PRO A 44 -1.04 28.05 10.36
C PRO A 44 -1.87 27.39 11.45
N PRO A 45 -1.26 27.06 12.60
CA PRO A 45 -2.00 26.45 13.69
C PRO A 45 -3.02 27.45 14.21
N ALA A 46 -4.23 26.96 14.43
CA ALA A 46 -5.32 27.78 14.95
C ALA A 46 -5.03 28.25 16.37
N ARG A 47 -4.19 27.53 17.10
CA ARG A 47 -3.81 27.88 18.48
C ARG A 47 -2.32 27.64 18.66
N PRO A 48 -1.59 28.63 19.20
CA PRO A 48 -0.18 28.45 19.52
C PRO A 48 -0.03 27.37 20.60
N GLY A 49 0.92 26.48 20.40
CA GLY A 49 1.21 25.43 21.37
C GLY A 49 0.37 24.18 21.28
N ALA A 50 -0.59 24.13 20.39
CA ALA A 50 -1.30 22.90 20.15
C ALA A 50 -0.37 22.00 19.35
N THR A 51 0.12 20.96 19.98
CA THR A 51 0.86 19.94 19.26
C THR A 51 -0.13 19.22 18.41
N PRO A 52 -0.03 19.35 17.13
CA PRO A 52 -1.11 18.87 16.32
C PRO A 52 -1.18 17.36 16.37
N PRO A 53 -2.35 16.79 16.62
CA PRO A 53 -2.58 15.39 16.30
C PRO A 53 -2.17 15.05 14.89
N ALA A 54 -2.15 16.05 14.00
CA ALA A 54 -1.72 15.90 12.63
C ALA A 54 -0.26 15.45 12.49
N GLU A 55 0.63 15.84 13.39
CA GLU A 55 2.01 15.37 13.35
C GLU A 55 2.12 13.89 13.63
N ARG A 56 1.39 13.40 14.63
CA ARG A 56 1.36 11.96 14.95
C ARG A 56 0.70 11.18 13.82
N ALA A 57 -0.38 11.73 13.29
CA ALA A 57 -1.08 11.14 12.18
C ALA A 57 -0.18 11.06 10.94
N MET A 58 0.66 12.07 10.72
CA MET A 58 1.61 12.07 9.60
C MET A 58 2.64 10.95 9.77
N ILE A 59 3.20 10.78 10.96
CA ILE A 59 4.18 9.72 11.20
C ILE A 59 3.56 8.36 10.90
N SER A 60 2.34 8.15 11.40
CA SER A 60 1.62 6.90 11.17
C SER A 60 1.28 6.71 9.69
N ALA A 61 0.84 7.76 9.02
CA ALA A 61 0.49 7.70 7.61
C ALA A 61 1.71 7.40 6.72
N VAL A 62 2.85 8.00 7.03
CA VAL A 62 4.09 7.73 6.30
C VAL A 62 4.52 6.29 6.51
N ARG A 63 4.41 5.79 7.73
CA ARG A 63 4.71 4.38 8.02
C ARG A 63 3.82 3.44 7.20
N ASP A 64 2.52 3.72 7.18
CA ASP A 64 1.57 2.92 6.42
C ASP A 64 1.89 2.93 4.93
N LEU A 65 2.29 4.10 4.42
CA LEU A 65 2.68 4.23 3.02
C LEU A 65 3.93 3.42 2.71
N VAL A 66 4.93 3.47 3.57
CA VAL A 66 6.16 2.69 3.40
C VAL A 66 5.85 1.20 3.39
N GLU A 67 5.01 0.75 4.32
CA GLU A 67 4.60 -0.65 4.38
C GLU A 67 3.82 -1.08 3.15
N ALA A 68 2.89 -0.24 2.68
CA ALA A 68 2.10 -0.53 1.49
C ALA A 68 2.99 -0.63 0.25
N ARG A 69 3.94 0.27 0.11
CA ARG A 69 4.90 0.25 -1.00
C ARG A 69 5.78 -1.00 -0.96
N ALA A 70 6.19 -1.42 0.24
CA ALA A 70 6.97 -2.65 0.40
C ALA A 70 6.17 -3.87 -0.03
N ARG A 71 4.90 -3.93 0.33
CA ARG A 71 4.02 -5.02 -0.10
C ARG A 71 3.83 -5.01 -1.63
N LEU A 72 3.68 -3.83 -2.21
CA LEU A 72 3.54 -3.71 -3.66
C LEU A 72 4.80 -4.20 -4.38
N ALA A 73 5.97 -3.84 -3.87
CA ALA A 73 7.24 -4.31 -4.43
C ALA A 73 7.35 -5.83 -4.33
N GLN A 74 6.95 -6.40 -3.22
CA GLN A 74 6.99 -7.85 -3.01
C GLN A 74 6.06 -8.59 -3.97
N ILE A 75 4.80 -8.17 -4.07
CA ILE A 75 3.85 -8.84 -4.95
C ILE A 75 4.25 -8.67 -6.42
N SER A 76 4.84 -7.55 -6.77
CA SER A 76 5.35 -7.33 -8.13
C SER A 76 6.49 -8.28 -8.46
N ARG A 77 7.37 -8.55 -7.50
CA ARG A 77 8.45 -9.53 -7.70
C ARG A 77 7.89 -10.94 -7.85
N GLU A 78 6.92 -11.30 -7.03
CA GLU A 78 6.27 -12.62 -7.12
C GLU A 78 5.59 -12.79 -8.48
N LEU A 79 4.92 -11.74 -8.94
CA LEU A 79 4.24 -11.76 -10.22
C LEU A 79 5.24 -11.94 -11.36
N ARG A 80 6.37 -11.24 -11.32
CA ARG A 80 7.41 -11.38 -12.32
C ARG A 80 7.99 -12.80 -12.35
N ARG A 81 8.23 -13.39 -11.19
CA ARG A 81 8.71 -14.78 -11.10
C ARG A 81 7.71 -15.73 -11.70
N ALA A 82 6.43 -15.54 -11.39
CA ALA A 82 5.38 -16.41 -11.91
C ALA A 82 5.23 -16.27 -13.42
N GLN A 83 5.46 -15.09 -13.97
CA GLN A 83 5.41 -14.86 -15.41
C GLN A 83 6.64 -15.43 -16.12
N ALA A 84 7.79 -15.37 -15.48
CA ALA A 84 9.04 -15.86 -16.05
C ALA A 84 9.14 -17.40 -16.03
N GLY A 85 8.54 -18.01 -15.03
CA GLY A 85 8.53 -19.44 -14.90
C GLY A 85 7.47 -20.10 -15.74
#